data_e2d035d8fd44748c186afee874e61740
#
_entry.id   e2d035d8fd44748c186afee874e61740
#
_cell.length_a   1.000
_cell.length_b   1.000
_cell.length_c   1.000
_cell.angle_alpha   90.00
_cell.angle_beta   90.00
_cell.angle_gamma   90.00
#
_symmetry.space_group_name_H-M   'P 1'
#
loop_
_entity.id
_entity.type
_entity.pdbx_description
1 polymer ?
#
loop_
_entity_poly.entity_id
_entity_poly.type
_entity_poly.pdbx_seq_one_letter_code
_entity_poly.pdbx_strand_id
1 'polypeptide(L)'
;LTKATRAELEEELKKLNEEYEGYKAQGLKLDMSRGKPGADQLNACEGMLTVVKTSEDTVYQGLDTRNYGTLEGIPACRQMFADLLEVPVEQVLAGGNSSLTFMYDTVDRLMVFGAAGVDEPWLKKDKVKFLCPVPGYDRHFAICEQFGIEMINIPMDDNGPDMDMVEKLVAEDESIKGIWCVPKFA
;
A
#
# COMPACT_ATOMS: atom_id res chain seq x y z
N LEU A 1 0.55 -6.82 32.64
CA LEU A 1 1.58 -6.10 33.43
C LEU A 1 0.96 -5.10 34.42
N THR A 2 -0.08 -4.36 34.07
CA THR A 2 -0.69 -3.30 34.93
C THR A 2 -1.32 -3.78 36.24
N LYS A 3 -1.51 -5.09 36.43
CA LYS A 3 -2.06 -5.68 37.66
C LYS A 3 -1.05 -6.57 38.40
N ALA A 4 0.17 -6.69 37.91
CA ALA A 4 1.20 -7.53 38.52
C ALA A 4 1.82 -6.86 39.74
N THR A 5 2.18 -7.66 40.73
CA THR A 5 2.92 -7.21 41.89
C THR A 5 4.39 -6.91 41.54
N ARG A 6 5.07 -6.18 42.41
CA ARG A 6 6.49 -5.86 42.19
C ARG A 6 7.35 -7.13 42.08
N ALA A 7 7.10 -8.15 42.89
CA ALA A 7 7.84 -9.40 42.86
C ALA A 7 7.66 -10.15 41.55
N GLU A 8 6.41 -10.21 41.01
CA GLU A 8 6.10 -10.81 39.71
C GLU A 8 6.79 -10.05 38.57
N LEU A 9 6.84 -8.72 38.64
CA LEU A 9 7.54 -7.89 37.64
C LEU A 9 9.06 -8.09 37.68
N GLU A 10 9.66 -8.24 38.88
CA GLU A 10 11.10 -8.50 39.04
C GLU A 10 11.46 -9.89 38.48
N GLU A 11 10.64 -10.90 38.72
CA GLU A 11 10.83 -12.25 38.19
C GLU A 11 10.70 -12.27 36.65
N GLU A 12 9.68 -11.63 36.11
CA GLU A 12 9.49 -11.51 34.66
C GLU A 12 10.63 -10.73 33.98
N LEU A 13 11.09 -9.65 34.60
CA LEU A 13 12.24 -8.89 34.10
C LEU A 13 13.51 -9.76 34.06
N LYS A 14 13.75 -10.58 35.08
CA LYS A 14 14.90 -11.49 35.10
C LYS A 14 14.81 -12.48 33.94
N LYS A 15 13.64 -13.11 33.73
CA LYS A 15 13.40 -14.06 32.65
C LYS A 15 13.61 -13.43 31.26
N LEU A 16 13.06 -12.23 31.05
CA LEU A 16 13.21 -11.50 29.79
C LEU A 16 14.67 -11.09 29.50
N ASN A 17 15.41 -10.72 30.55
CA ASN A 17 16.85 -10.44 30.44
C ASN A 17 17.66 -11.69 30.07
N GLU A 18 17.37 -12.84 30.68
CA GLU A 18 18.01 -14.11 30.35
C GLU A 18 17.74 -14.50 28.89
N GLU A 19 16.52 -14.36 28.43
CA GLU A 19 16.12 -14.61 27.04
C GLU A 19 16.83 -13.65 26.06
N TYR A 20 16.85 -12.34 26.38
CA TYR A 20 17.52 -11.33 25.57
C TYR A 20 19.03 -11.59 25.45
N GLU A 21 19.72 -11.89 26.55
CA GLU A 21 21.14 -12.23 26.50
C GLU A 21 21.37 -13.55 25.73
N GLY A 22 20.42 -14.49 25.78
CA GLY A 22 20.45 -15.71 24.98
C GLY A 22 20.40 -15.42 23.48
N TYR A 23 19.54 -14.48 23.03
CA TYR A 23 19.51 -14.04 21.62
C TYR A 23 20.79 -13.29 21.23
N LYS A 24 21.31 -12.43 22.08
CA LYS A 24 22.58 -11.73 21.82
C LYS A 24 23.76 -12.70 21.64
N ALA A 25 23.81 -13.76 22.47
CA ALA A 25 24.86 -14.77 22.39
C ALA A 25 24.85 -15.57 21.07
N GLN A 26 23.71 -15.62 20.37
CA GLN A 26 23.59 -16.28 19.06
C GLN A 26 24.26 -15.48 17.93
N GLY A 27 24.61 -14.21 18.15
CA GLY A 27 25.28 -13.37 17.15
C GLY A 27 24.44 -13.11 15.89
N LEU A 28 23.11 -13.12 16.01
CA LEU A 28 22.19 -12.94 14.91
C LEU A 28 22.41 -11.58 14.23
N LYS A 29 22.45 -11.58 12.90
CA LYS A 29 22.53 -10.38 12.06
C LYS A 29 21.21 -10.23 11.31
N LEU A 30 20.18 -9.77 12.00
CA LEU A 30 18.84 -9.59 11.47
C LEU A 30 18.61 -8.11 11.15
N ASP A 31 18.04 -7.86 9.96
CA ASP A 31 17.60 -6.52 9.54
C ASP A 31 16.08 -6.51 9.50
N MET A 32 15.47 -5.76 10.40
CA MET A 32 14.01 -5.55 10.49
C MET A 32 13.58 -4.20 9.91
N SER A 33 14.51 -3.43 9.37
CA SER A 33 14.21 -2.06 8.90
C SER A 33 13.33 -2.01 7.67
N ARG A 34 13.27 -3.11 6.89
CA ARG A 34 12.45 -3.22 5.69
C ARG A 34 11.95 -4.64 5.48
N GLY A 35 10.64 -4.75 5.15
CA GLY A 35 10.05 -6.00 4.64
C GLY A 35 10.53 -6.26 3.21
N LYS A 36 11.47 -7.19 3.04
CA LYS A 36 11.96 -7.63 1.73
C LYS A 36 11.73 -9.13 1.59
N PRO A 37 11.30 -9.61 0.40
CA PRO A 37 11.26 -11.04 0.15
C PRO A 37 12.64 -11.68 0.36
N GLY A 38 12.67 -12.84 0.99
CA GLY A 38 13.89 -13.65 1.12
C GLY A 38 14.32 -14.27 -0.22
N ALA A 39 15.56 -14.76 -0.28
CA ALA A 39 16.11 -15.37 -1.49
C ALA A 39 15.24 -16.52 -2.01
N ASP A 40 14.73 -17.38 -1.12
CA ASP A 40 13.88 -18.51 -1.49
C ASP A 40 12.57 -18.08 -2.15
N GLN A 41 11.97 -16.98 -1.68
CA GLN A 41 10.77 -16.40 -2.28
C GLN A 41 11.06 -15.82 -3.67
N LEU A 42 12.19 -15.13 -3.84
CA LEU A 42 12.61 -14.59 -5.13
C LEU A 42 12.95 -15.71 -6.12
N ASN A 43 13.63 -16.75 -5.67
CA ASN A 43 14.02 -17.91 -6.51
C ASN A 43 12.79 -18.70 -6.99
N ALA A 44 11.66 -18.66 -6.27
CA ALA A 44 10.42 -19.27 -6.75
C ALA A 44 9.94 -18.71 -8.10
N CYS A 45 10.35 -17.49 -8.44
CA CYS A 45 10.02 -16.82 -9.70
C CYS A 45 11.18 -16.86 -10.73
N GLU A 46 12.29 -17.56 -10.46
CA GLU A 46 13.47 -17.59 -11.33
C GLU A 46 13.15 -18.04 -12.76
N GLY A 47 12.20 -18.94 -12.93
CA GLY A 47 11.71 -19.37 -14.24
C GLY A 47 11.26 -18.24 -15.15
N MET A 48 10.78 -17.12 -14.59
CA MET A 48 10.37 -15.93 -15.37
C MET A 48 11.52 -15.32 -16.18
N LEU A 49 12.77 -15.45 -15.72
CA LEU A 49 13.95 -14.91 -16.39
C LEU A 49 14.25 -15.62 -17.72
N THR A 50 13.67 -16.78 -17.96
CA THR A 50 13.95 -17.61 -19.12
C THR A 50 12.74 -17.91 -20.00
N VAL A 51 11.58 -17.27 -19.74
CA VAL A 51 10.35 -17.48 -20.53
C VAL A 51 10.45 -16.82 -21.89
N VAL A 52 11.04 -15.64 -21.98
CA VAL A 52 11.23 -14.92 -23.24
C VAL A 52 12.58 -15.28 -23.83
N LYS A 53 12.59 -16.06 -24.91
CA LYS A 53 13.80 -16.55 -25.58
C LYS A 53 13.93 -16.00 -26.99
N THR A 54 12.83 -15.79 -27.66
CA THR A 54 12.76 -15.33 -29.05
C THR A 54 11.78 -14.18 -29.19
N SER A 55 11.79 -13.52 -30.34
CA SER A 55 10.81 -12.47 -30.64
C SER A 55 9.38 -13.00 -30.73
N GLU A 56 9.18 -14.28 -30.97
CA GLU A 56 7.85 -14.91 -31.03
C GLU A 56 7.21 -14.95 -29.63
N ASP A 57 8.03 -15.15 -28.60
CA ASP A 57 7.56 -15.18 -27.20
C ASP A 57 7.08 -13.80 -26.72
N THR A 58 7.37 -12.74 -27.46
CA THR A 58 6.94 -11.37 -27.14
C THR A 58 5.63 -10.98 -27.83
N VAL A 59 5.03 -11.89 -28.63
CA VAL A 59 3.78 -11.63 -29.34
C VAL A 59 2.62 -12.34 -28.66
N TYR A 60 1.64 -11.58 -28.20
CA TYR A 60 0.42 -12.11 -27.58
C TYR A 60 -0.80 -11.71 -28.41
N GLN A 61 -1.53 -12.71 -28.95
CA GLN A 61 -2.73 -12.51 -29.78
C GLN A 61 -2.53 -11.49 -30.92
N GLY A 62 -1.36 -11.54 -31.57
CA GLY A 62 -1.00 -10.63 -32.65
C GLY A 62 -0.46 -9.27 -32.20
N LEU A 63 -0.40 -9.01 -30.91
CA LEU A 63 0.20 -7.81 -30.33
C LEU A 63 1.66 -8.07 -30.00
N ASP A 64 2.57 -7.32 -30.58
CA ASP A 64 3.98 -7.32 -30.20
C ASP A 64 4.19 -6.44 -28.95
N THR A 65 4.43 -7.08 -27.82
CA THR A 65 4.57 -6.40 -26.52
C THR A 65 5.82 -5.52 -26.38
N ARG A 66 6.73 -5.58 -27.36
CA ARG A 66 7.87 -4.66 -27.46
C ARG A 66 7.52 -3.30 -28.02
N ASN A 67 6.31 -3.19 -28.59
CA ASN A 67 5.83 -1.95 -29.18
C ASN A 67 4.90 -1.19 -28.21
N TYR A 68 4.65 0.07 -28.51
CA TYR A 68 3.70 0.90 -27.77
C TYR A 68 2.28 0.78 -28.36
N GLY A 69 1.28 1.33 -27.66
CA GLY A 69 -0.09 1.42 -28.18
C GLY A 69 -1.17 0.78 -27.30
N THR A 70 -0.78 0.00 -26.28
CA THR A 70 -1.69 -0.54 -25.28
C THR A 70 -1.57 0.26 -23.98
N LEU A 71 -2.21 1.42 -23.91
CA LEU A 71 -2.09 2.36 -22.81
C LEU A 71 -2.54 1.77 -21.46
N GLU A 72 -3.54 0.89 -21.50
CA GLU A 72 -4.11 0.26 -20.31
C GLU A 72 -3.39 -1.02 -19.89
N GLY A 73 -2.41 -1.46 -20.65
CA GLY A 73 -1.73 -2.74 -20.49
C GLY A 73 -2.29 -3.84 -21.41
N ILE A 74 -1.52 -4.91 -21.62
CA ILE A 74 -1.95 -6.03 -22.46
C ILE A 74 -3.13 -6.77 -21.83
N PRO A 75 -4.11 -7.26 -22.63
CA PRO A 75 -5.34 -7.88 -22.13
C PRO A 75 -5.11 -9.00 -21.11
N ALA A 76 -4.13 -9.87 -21.37
CA ALA A 76 -3.82 -10.98 -20.45
C ALA A 76 -3.34 -10.50 -19.06
N CYS A 77 -2.52 -9.45 -19.02
CA CYS A 77 -2.06 -8.88 -17.77
C CYS A 77 -3.22 -8.24 -16.99
N ARG A 78 -4.07 -7.47 -17.69
CA ARG A 78 -5.25 -6.86 -17.09
C ARG A 78 -6.21 -7.90 -16.53
N GLN A 79 -6.47 -8.98 -17.29
CA GLN A 79 -7.35 -10.06 -16.84
C GLN A 79 -6.79 -10.76 -15.60
N MET A 80 -5.49 -11.08 -15.60
CA MET A 80 -4.83 -11.69 -14.45
C MET A 80 -4.99 -10.86 -13.17
N PHE A 81 -4.82 -9.55 -13.26
CA PHE A 81 -5.00 -8.67 -12.10
C PHE A 81 -6.48 -8.44 -11.77
N ALA A 82 -7.38 -8.45 -12.74
CA ALA A 82 -8.82 -8.40 -12.49
C ALA A 82 -9.28 -9.59 -11.65
N ASP A 83 -8.81 -10.79 -12.01
CA ASP A 83 -9.11 -12.02 -11.25
C ASP A 83 -8.53 -11.98 -9.83
N LEU A 84 -7.30 -11.47 -9.66
CA LEU A 84 -6.66 -11.34 -8.35
C LEU A 84 -7.32 -10.30 -7.45
N LEU A 85 -7.83 -9.22 -8.03
CA LEU A 85 -8.47 -8.11 -7.32
C LEU A 85 -9.98 -8.29 -7.18
N GLU A 86 -10.55 -9.31 -7.84
CA GLU A 86 -11.99 -9.59 -7.86
C GLU A 86 -12.81 -8.39 -8.39
N VAL A 87 -12.30 -7.75 -9.45
CA VAL A 87 -12.95 -6.60 -10.09
C VAL A 87 -13.13 -6.84 -11.59
N PRO A 88 -14.07 -6.13 -12.27
CA PRO A 88 -14.17 -6.15 -13.73
C PRO A 88 -12.89 -5.71 -14.42
N VAL A 89 -12.50 -6.36 -15.51
CA VAL A 89 -11.26 -6.06 -16.26
C VAL A 89 -11.21 -4.62 -16.78
N GLU A 90 -12.35 -4.01 -17.03
CA GLU A 90 -12.51 -2.61 -17.45
C GLU A 90 -12.04 -1.61 -16.39
N GLN A 91 -11.96 -2.04 -15.13
CA GLN A 91 -11.49 -1.23 -14.00
C GLN A 91 -9.99 -1.41 -13.72
N VAL A 92 -9.29 -2.22 -14.53
CA VAL A 92 -7.87 -2.53 -14.32
C VAL A 92 -7.01 -1.83 -15.37
N LEU A 93 -6.03 -1.09 -14.88
CA LEU A 93 -4.92 -0.52 -15.66
C LEU A 93 -3.62 -1.17 -15.17
N ALA A 94 -2.87 -1.77 -16.09
CA ALA A 94 -1.55 -2.31 -15.81
C ALA A 94 -0.49 -1.24 -16.16
N GLY A 95 0.27 -0.85 -15.17
CA GLY A 95 1.29 0.20 -15.35
C GLY A 95 2.66 -0.23 -14.85
N GLY A 96 3.43 0.70 -14.31
CA GLY A 96 4.77 0.45 -13.79
C GLY A 96 4.78 -0.41 -12.52
N ASN A 97 5.97 -0.69 -12.01
CA ASN A 97 6.18 -1.57 -10.86
C ASN A 97 6.22 -0.84 -9.50
N SER A 98 5.98 0.46 -9.48
CA SER A 98 5.99 1.27 -8.26
C SER A 98 4.59 1.71 -7.87
N SER A 99 4.01 1.07 -6.85
CA SER A 99 2.71 1.48 -6.31
C SER A 99 2.72 2.91 -5.75
N LEU A 100 3.83 3.35 -5.16
CA LEU A 100 3.96 4.72 -4.66
C LEU A 100 3.89 5.76 -5.78
N THR A 101 4.48 5.47 -6.95
CA THR A 101 4.36 6.34 -8.12
C THR A 101 2.90 6.47 -8.55
N PHE A 102 2.17 5.35 -8.63
CA PHE A 102 0.74 5.38 -8.96
C PHE A 102 -0.08 6.18 -7.96
N MET A 103 0.19 6.01 -6.68
CA MET A 103 -0.52 6.75 -5.63
C MET A 103 -0.24 8.26 -5.73
N TYR A 104 1.02 8.63 -5.93
CA TYR A 104 1.41 10.02 -6.13
C TYR A 104 0.78 10.61 -7.38
N ASP A 105 0.91 9.95 -8.53
CA ASP A 105 0.37 10.40 -9.81
C ASP A 105 -1.16 10.51 -9.78
N THR A 106 -1.83 9.62 -9.06
CA THR A 106 -3.28 9.68 -8.87
C THR A 106 -3.68 10.95 -8.12
N VAL A 107 -3.01 11.23 -7.00
CA VAL A 107 -3.28 12.45 -6.21
C VAL A 107 -2.93 13.69 -7.04
N ASP A 108 -1.78 13.71 -7.71
CA ASP A 108 -1.38 14.82 -8.59
C ASP A 108 -2.43 15.11 -9.67
N ARG A 109 -2.91 14.07 -10.35
CA ARG A 109 -3.97 14.23 -11.36
C ARG A 109 -5.26 14.80 -10.77
N LEU A 110 -5.67 14.34 -9.58
CA LEU A 110 -6.86 14.84 -8.92
C LEU A 110 -6.68 16.29 -8.47
N MET A 111 -5.48 16.64 -8.00
CA MET A 111 -5.14 18.03 -7.66
C MET A 111 -5.23 18.94 -8.89
N VAL A 112 -4.69 18.53 -10.03
CA VAL A 112 -4.57 19.37 -11.22
C VAL A 112 -5.84 19.35 -12.10
N PHE A 113 -6.47 18.19 -12.27
CA PHE A 113 -7.57 17.99 -13.21
C PHE A 113 -8.91 17.63 -12.56
N GLY A 114 -8.92 17.24 -11.29
CA GLY A 114 -10.08 16.68 -10.61
C GLY A 114 -10.41 15.25 -11.08
N ALA A 115 -11.48 14.69 -10.53
CA ALA A 115 -12.01 13.41 -10.95
C ALA A 115 -12.82 13.60 -12.25
N ALA A 116 -12.49 12.86 -13.29
CA ALA A 116 -13.09 13.03 -14.60
C ALA A 116 -14.63 12.92 -14.58
N GLY A 117 -15.30 14.00 -14.97
CA GLY A 117 -16.76 14.08 -15.04
C GLY A 117 -17.48 14.20 -13.69
N VAL A 118 -16.75 14.27 -12.58
CA VAL A 118 -17.36 14.27 -11.23
C VAL A 118 -16.97 15.49 -10.39
N ASP A 119 -15.72 15.94 -10.50
CA ASP A 119 -15.22 17.00 -9.62
C ASP A 119 -14.29 17.97 -10.38
N GLU A 120 -14.23 19.20 -9.91
CA GLU A 120 -13.23 20.17 -10.38
C GLU A 120 -11.85 19.89 -9.75
N PRO A 121 -10.77 20.46 -10.32
CA PRO A 121 -9.43 20.33 -9.75
C PRO A 121 -9.40 20.65 -8.26
N TRP A 122 -8.80 19.77 -7.48
CA TRP A 122 -8.72 19.97 -6.03
C TRP A 122 -7.90 21.19 -5.64
N LEU A 123 -6.96 21.61 -6.48
CA LEU A 123 -6.21 22.89 -6.30
C LEU A 123 -7.12 24.14 -6.28
N LYS A 124 -8.34 24.05 -6.80
CA LYS A 124 -9.31 25.15 -6.77
C LYS A 124 -10.17 25.18 -5.51
N LYS A 125 -10.07 24.14 -4.68
CA LYS A 125 -10.82 24.03 -3.45
C LYS A 125 -10.06 24.74 -2.31
N ASP A 126 -10.79 25.36 -1.41
CA ASP A 126 -10.19 26.02 -0.25
C ASP A 126 -9.43 25.03 0.64
N LYS A 127 -9.91 23.79 0.69
CA LYS A 127 -9.33 22.74 1.52
C LYS A 127 -9.59 21.36 0.94
N VAL A 128 -8.58 20.49 1.06
CA VAL A 128 -8.68 19.05 0.78
C VAL A 128 -8.21 18.29 2.01
N LYS A 129 -8.96 17.27 2.40
CA LYS A 129 -8.65 16.42 3.54
C LYS A 129 -8.64 14.95 3.16
N PHE A 130 -7.76 14.18 3.82
CA PHE A 130 -7.73 12.72 3.72
C PHE A 130 -7.86 12.09 5.10
N LEU A 131 -8.60 10.99 5.16
CA LEU A 131 -8.65 10.12 6.32
C LEU A 131 -7.41 9.22 6.32
N CYS A 132 -6.74 9.15 7.44
CA CYS A 132 -5.48 8.45 7.61
C CYS A 132 -5.59 7.47 8.77
N PRO A 133 -5.96 6.19 8.53
CA PRO A 133 -5.89 5.16 9.55
C PRO A 133 -4.49 5.05 10.15
N VAL A 134 -4.43 5.01 11.47
CA VAL A 134 -3.17 4.95 12.23
C VAL A 134 -3.18 3.81 13.24
N PRO A 135 -2.09 3.02 13.32
CA PRO A 135 -0.83 3.15 12.57
C PRO A 135 -1.01 2.86 11.08
N GLY A 136 -0.25 3.57 10.22
CA GLY A 136 -0.35 3.48 8.76
C GLY A 136 1.02 3.56 8.08
N TYR A 137 1.01 3.64 6.75
CA TYR A 137 2.24 3.71 5.97
C TYR A 137 2.67 5.17 5.78
N ASP A 138 3.84 5.53 6.30
CA ASP A 138 4.38 6.89 6.32
C ASP A 138 4.47 7.55 4.94
N ARG A 139 4.68 6.76 3.88
CA ARG A 139 4.76 7.29 2.50
C ARG A 139 3.44 7.82 1.98
N HIS A 140 2.32 7.24 2.39
CA HIS A 140 1.00 7.78 2.10
C HIS A 140 0.83 9.18 2.72
N PHE A 141 1.26 9.33 3.95
CA PHE A 141 1.18 10.59 4.68
C PHE A 141 2.09 11.66 4.06
N ALA A 142 3.29 11.26 3.63
CA ALA A 142 4.20 12.16 2.92
C ALA A 142 3.62 12.69 1.58
N ILE A 143 2.79 11.92 0.88
CA ILE A 143 2.05 12.42 -0.28
C ILE A 143 1.07 13.52 0.13
N CYS A 144 0.31 13.32 1.21
CA CYS A 144 -0.59 14.37 1.73
C CYS A 144 0.17 15.64 2.10
N GLU A 145 1.30 15.51 2.81
CA GLU A 145 2.15 16.63 3.19
C GLU A 145 2.65 17.41 1.96
N GLN A 146 3.10 16.70 0.92
CA GLN A 146 3.60 17.31 -0.31
C GLN A 146 2.55 18.17 -1.01
N PHE A 147 1.30 17.76 -1.01
CA PHE A 147 0.19 18.48 -1.64
C PHE A 147 -0.57 19.41 -0.69
N GLY A 148 -0.16 19.55 0.56
CA GLY A 148 -0.86 20.36 1.57
C GLY A 148 -2.26 19.83 1.92
N ILE A 149 -2.47 18.52 1.77
CA ILE A 149 -3.72 17.83 2.14
C ILE A 149 -3.75 17.66 3.66
N GLU A 150 -4.81 18.15 4.31
CA GLU A 150 -5.00 17.97 5.74
C GLU A 150 -5.31 16.49 6.06
N MET A 151 -4.59 15.93 7.01
CA MET A 151 -4.76 14.54 7.43
C MET A 151 -5.61 14.47 8.69
N ILE A 152 -6.64 13.60 8.66
CA ILE A 152 -7.48 13.27 9.80
C ILE A 152 -7.14 11.85 10.24
N ASN A 153 -6.62 11.69 11.44
CA ASN A 153 -6.28 10.38 11.98
C ASN A 153 -7.54 9.57 12.29
N ILE A 154 -7.59 8.36 11.81
CA ILE A 154 -8.65 7.38 12.11
C ILE A 154 -8.05 6.28 12.98
N PRO A 155 -8.57 6.03 14.20
CA PRO A 155 -8.14 4.91 15.02
C PRO A 155 -8.35 3.57 14.31
N MET A 156 -7.47 2.60 14.62
CA MET A 156 -7.61 1.21 14.15
C MET A 156 -7.68 0.26 15.33
N ASP A 157 -8.45 -0.80 15.16
CA ASP A 157 -8.49 -1.95 16.06
C ASP A 157 -8.16 -3.25 15.29
N ASP A 158 -8.40 -4.41 15.90
CA ASP A 158 -8.14 -5.72 15.28
C ASP A 158 -9.05 -6.03 14.06
N ASN A 159 -10.11 -5.27 13.85
CA ASN A 159 -11.03 -5.41 12.73
C ASN A 159 -10.75 -4.40 11.60
N GLY A 160 -9.91 -3.41 11.85
CA GLY A 160 -9.55 -2.36 10.90
C GLY A 160 -9.81 -0.94 11.38
N PRO A 161 -9.98 0.04 10.47
CA PRO A 161 -10.30 1.41 10.82
C PRO A 161 -11.67 1.54 11.49
N ASP A 162 -11.80 2.52 12.37
CA ASP A 162 -13.12 2.92 12.95
C ASP A 162 -14.02 3.46 11.83
N MET A 163 -14.82 2.55 11.25
CA MET A 163 -15.71 2.87 10.14
C MET A 163 -16.90 3.72 10.53
N ASP A 164 -17.37 3.66 11.78
CA ASP A 164 -18.43 4.53 12.27
C ASP A 164 -17.96 6.00 12.30
N MET A 165 -16.70 6.20 12.73
CA MET A 165 -16.06 7.52 12.65
C MET A 165 -15.88 7.98 11.20
N VAL A 166 -15.43 7.08 10.31
CA VAL A 166 -15.27 7.39 8.87
C VAL A 166 -16.59 7.84 8.25
N GLU A 167 -17.66 7.06 8.42
CA GLU A 167 -19.00 7.39 7.87
C GLU A 167 -19.49 8.75 8.35
N LYS A 168 -19.36 9.01 9.65
CA LYS A 168 -19.76 10.29 10.22
C LYS A 168 -18.99 11.45 9.61
N LEU A 169 -17.66 11.35 9.54
CA LEU A 169 -16.82 12.42 9.04
C LEU A 169 -17.11 12.73 7.56
N VAL A 170 -17.25 11.73 6.71
CA VAL A 170 -17.52 11.95 5.28
C VAL A 170 -18.93 12.47 5.01
N ALA A 171 -19.89 12.18 5.90
CA ALA A 171 -21.24 12.72 5.80
C ALA A 171 -21.33 14.20 6.21
N GLU A 172 -20.44 14.66 7.10
CA GLU A 172 -20.46 16.01 7.67
C GLU A 172 -19.48 16.97 6.95
N ASP A 173 -18.47 16.47 6.23
CA ASP A 173 -17.39 17.28 5.67
C ASP A 173 -17.05 16.92 4.22
N GLU A 174 -17.58 17.70 3.28
CA GLU A 174 -17.33 17.54 1.84
C GLU A 174 -15.88 17.81 1.42
N SER A 175 -15.05 18.41 2.27
CA SER A 175 -13.62 18.60 1.99
C SER A 175 -12.80 17.32 2.09
N ILE A 176 -13.35 16.26 2.68
CA ILE A 176 -12.73 14.92 2.73
C ILE A 176 -12.87 14.29 1.35
N LYS A 177 -11.73 14.02 0.70
CA LYS A 177 -11.66 13.52 -0.68
C LYS A 177 -11.09 12.11 -0.82
N GLY A 178 -10.52 11.57 0.25
CA GLY A 178 -9.94 10.24 0.19
C GLY A 178 -9.59 9.65 1.55
N ILE A 179 -9.28 8.38 1.52
CA ILE A 179 -8.77 7.62 2.64
C ILE A 179 -7.57 6.78 2.18
N TRP A 180 -6.50 6.80 2.95
CA TRP A 180 -5.41 5.85 2.77
C TRP A 180 -5.70 4.58 3.55
N CYS A 181 -5.56 3.43 2.92
CA CYS A 181 -5.69 2.16 3.61
C CYS A 181 -4.71 1.12 3.07
N VAL A 182 -4.35 0.16 3.92
CA VAL A 182 -3.61 -1.04 3.56
C VAL A 182 -4.48 -2.23 3.97
N PRO A 183 -5.31 -2.79 3.05
CA PRO A 183 -6.35 -3.78 3.41
C PRO A 183 -5.82 -5.10 3.96
N LYS A 184 -4.55 -5.43 3.68
CA LYS A 184 -3.89 -6.65 4.17
C LYS A 184 -2.57 -6.30 4.84
N PHE A 185 -2.28 -6.96 5.94
CA PHE A 185 -1.00 -6.87 6.66
C PHE A 185 -0.67 -5.48 7.23
N ALA A 186 -1.68 -4.67 7.44
CA ALA A 186 -1.52 -3.42 8.14
C ALA A 186 -1.71 -3.61 9.65
#